data_11185caff747d849ae5e1a0e773f0d75
#
_entry.id   11185caff747d849ae5e1a0e773f0d75
#
_cell.length_a   1.000
_cell.length_b   1.000
_cell.length_c   1.000
_cell.angle_alpha   90.00
_cell.angle_beta   90.00
_cell.angle_gamma   90.00
#
_symmetry.space_group_name_H-M   'P 1'
#
loop_
_entity.id
_entity.type
_entity.pdbx_description
1 polymer ?
#
loop_
_entity_poly.entity_id
_entity_poly.type
_entity_poly.pdbx_seq_one_letter_code
_entity_poly.pdbx_strand_id
1 'polypeptide(L)'
;MLLEVKDLTISLPSGEPVAENISFQIEKGEMLSIVGSSGAGKTTICKAIMGLLGSAYQAAGQIIFQGTDLLALHKKDRKQIYGKEICFIMQNPMTAFNPSIRVGKQLEKTYRLHHDHSSRTEMHILFNKTLRRLGLEDTDRILKSYPFALSGGMLQRLMITAALINEPQILIADEATTAIDACNRMALMKELKKLCTEGMSVLFVTHDLRAASFSDYLLIMNHGKVIEAGKTQEIIKAPKEEYTAYLLGACRLERRGDD
;
A
#
# COMPACT_ATOMS: atom_id res chain seq x y z
N MET A 1 -3.69 4.97 -18.37
CA MET A 1 -4.41 4.21 -17.30
C MET A 1 -3.55 3.03 -16.87
N LEU A 2 -3.16 2.96 -15.59
CA LEU A 2 -2.42 1.82 -15.04
C LEU A 2 -3.35 0.84 -14.32
N LEU A 3 -4.15 1.35 -13.37
CA LEU A 3 -5.16 0.57 -12.65
C LEU A 3 -6.51 1.28 -12.74
N GLU A 4 -7.56 0.53 -13.03
CA GLU A 4 -8.93 1.02 -13.09
C GLU A 4 -9.85 0.05 -12.36
N VAL A 5 -10.62 0.57 -11.42
CA VAL A 5 -11.65 -0.16 -10.70
C VAL A 5 -13.00 0.41 -11.12
N LYS A 6 -13.91 -0.47 -11.58
CA LYS A 6 -15.24 -0.10 -12.10
C LYS A 6 -16.33 -0.86 -11.35
N ASP A 7 -17.22 -0.10 -10.72
CA ASP A 7 -18.45 -0.59 -10.07
C ASP A 7 -18.21 -1.81 -9.17
N LEU A 8 -17.04 -1.81 -8.49
CA LEU A 8 -16.63 -2.92 -7.65
C LEU A 8 -17.53 -2.99 -6.42
N THR A 9 -18.24 -4.10 -6.29
CA THR A 9 -19.02 -4.44 -5.11
C THR A 9 -18.48 -5.72 -4.51
N ILE A 10 -18.21 -5.70 -3.20
CA ILE A 10 -17.71 -6.83 -2.44
C ILE A 10 -18.70 -7.11 -1.33
N SER A 11 -19.25 -8.32 -1.29
CA SER A 11 -20.25 -8.73 -0.29
C SER A 11 -19.86 -10.01 0.43
N LEU A 12 -20.43 -10.20 1.60
CA LEU A 12 -20.41 -11.45 2.34
C LEU A 12 -21.38 -12.46 1.68
N PRO A 13 -21.29 -13.76 1.99
CA PRO A 13 -22.24 -14.77 1.49
C PRO A 13 -23.68 -14.49 1.90
N SER A 14 -23.89 -13.74 2.99
CA SER A 14 -25.20 -13.25 3.41
C SER A 14 -25.83 -12.23 2.44
N GLY A 15 -25.07 -11.72 1.49
CA GLY A 15 -25.46 -10.61 0.61
C GLY A 15 -25.17 -9.23 1.17
N GLU A 16 -24.67 -9.12 2.41
CA GLU A 16 -24.32 -7.84 3.04
C GLU A 16 -23.10 -7.23 2.34
N PRO A 17 -23.19 -5.99 1.81
CA PRO A 17 -22.07 -5.34 1.14
C PRO A 17 -21.03 -4.85 2.15
N VAL A 18 -19.76 -5.16 1.90
CA VAL A 18 -18.59 -4.65 2.63
C VAL A 18 -17.99 -3.44 1.90
N ALA A 19 -18.07 -3.42 0.58
CA ALA A 19 -17.74 -2.30 -0.28
C ALA A 19 -18.75 -2.31 -1.44
N GLU A 20 -19.34 -1.15 -1.74
CA GLU A 20 -20.46 -1.05 -2.69
C GLU A 20 -20.19 0.02 -3.73
N ASN A 21 -20.26 -0.37 -5.01
CA ASN A 21 -20.15 0.51 -6.17
C ASN A 21 -18.88 1.40 -6.14
N ILE A 22 -17.72 0.78 -5.91
CA ILE A 22 -16.45 1.49 -5.82
C ILE A 22 -15.86 1.65 -7.22
N SER A 23 -15.62 2.91 -7.62
CA SER A 23 -14.98 3.24 -8.90
C SER A 23 -13.88 4.27 -8.69
N PHE A 24 -12.69 3.98 -9.21
CA PHE A 24 -11.54 4.90 -9.24
C PHE A 24 -10.50 4.45 -10.26
N GLN A 25 -9.57 5.34 -10.53
CA GLN A 25 -8.47 5.08 -11.47
C GLN A 25 -7.15 5.62 -10.95
N ILE A 26 -6.05 5.00 -11.37
CA ILE A 26 -4.68 5.42 -11.07
C ILE A 26 -3.90 5.46 -12.39
N GLU A 27 -3.36 6.61 -12.73
CA GLU A 27 -2.43 6.74 -13.84
C GLU A 27 -1.01 6.35 -13.43
N LYS A 28 -0.15 6.13 -14.41
CA LYS A 28 1.26 5.83 -14.13
C LYS A 28 1.94 7.03 -13.45
N GLY A 29 2.64 6.75 -12.35
CA GLY A 29 3.33 7.80 -11.57
C GLY A 29 2.41 8.56 -10.61
N GLU A 30 1.14 8.16 -10.46
CA GLU A 30 0.21 8.77 -9.52
C GLU A 30 0.17 8.07 -8.18
N MET A 31 -0.13 8.85 -7.15
CA MET A 31 -0.44 8.37 -5.81
C MET A 31 -1.89 8.68 -5.48
N LEU A 32 -2.68 7.64 -5.24
CA LEU A 32 -4.06 7.73 -4.77
C LEU A 32 -4.15 7.21 -3.34
N SER A 33 -4.81 7.95 -2.45
CA SER A 33 -5.10 7.48 -1.11
C SER A 33 -6.58 7.16 -0.91
N ILE A 34 -6.86 6.04 -0.25
CA ILE A 34 -8.18 5.71 0.27
C ILE A 34 -8.18 5.96 1.78
N VAL A 35 -9.04 6.87 2.24
CA VAL A 35 -9.14 7.28 3.64
C VAL A 35 -10.52 6.97 4.18
N GLY A 36 -10.61 6.57 5.44
CA GLY A 36 -11.89 6.30 6.11
C GLY A 36 -11.68 5.61 7.46
N SER A 37 -12.75 5.46 8.23
CA SER A 37 -12.74 4.76 9.52
C SER A 37 -12.34 3.28 9.39
N SER A 38 -11.98 2.66 10.51
CA SER A 38 -11.82 1.21 10.57
C SER A 38 -13.15 0.53 10.19
N GLY A 39 -13.06 -0.55 9.40
CA GLY A 39 -14.26 -1.25 8.91
C GLY A 39 -14.93 -0.63 7.67
N ALA A 40 -14.43 0.50 7.13
CA ALA A 40 -15.01 1.11 5.93
C ALA A 40 -14.78 0.33 4.61
N GLY A 41 -14.20 -0.87 4.65
CA GLY A 41 -13.99 -1.71 3.46
C GLY A 41 -12.67 -1.51 2.73
N LYS A 42 -11.80 -0.58 3.17
CA LYS A 42 -10.53 -0.21 2.49
C LYS A 42 -9.60 -1.40 2.23
N THR A 43 -9.25 -2.15 3.29
CA THR A 43 -8.42 -3.35 3.21
C THR A 43 -9.04 -4.43 2.31
N THR A 44 -10.37 -4.51 2.29
CA THR A 44 -11.11 -5.48 1.47
C THR A 44 -10.95 -5.16 -0.02
N ILE A 45 -10.97 -3.87 -0.40
CA ILE A 45 -10.66 -3.42 -1.77
C ILE A 45 -9.23 -3.80 -2.17
N CYS A 46 -8.24 -3.53 -1.29
CA CYS A 46 -6.85 -3.94 -1.55
C CYS A 46 -6.73 -5.46 -1.77
N LYS A 47 -7.40 -6.26 -0.93
CA LYS A 47 -7.43 -7.73 -1.08
C LYS A 47 -8.11 -8.17 -2.37
N ALA A 48 -9.16 -7.45 -2.83
CA ALA A 48 -9.81 -7.73 -4.11
C ALA A 48 -8.82 -7.52 -5.27
N ILE A 49 -8.14 -6.36 -5.29
CA ILE A 49 -7.13 -6.04 -6.31
C ILE A 49 -6.02 -7.09 -6.33
N MET A 50 -5.57 -7.56 -5.16
CA MET A 50 -4.52 -8.57 -5.02
C MET A 50 -4.98 -10.01 -5.27
N GLY A 51 -6.28 -10.24 -5.53
CA GLY A 51 -6.82 -11.59 -5.63
C GLY A 51 -6.70 -12.41 -4.33
N LEU A 52 -6.66 -11.72 -3.18
CA LEU A 52 -6.52 -12.26 -1.83
C LEU A 52 -7.83 -12.27 -1.04
N LEU A 53 -8.97 -12.05 -1.69
CA LEU A 53 -10.27 -12.21 -1.05
C LEU A 53 -10.44 -13.68 -0.64
N GLY A 54 -10.80 -13.90 0.63
CA GLY A 54 -11.16 -15.23 1.13
C GLY A 54 -12.44 -15.75 0.45
N SER A 55 -12.65 -17.06 0.50
CA SER A 55 -13.84 -17.74 -0.07
C SER A 55 -15.16 -17.26 0.55
N ALA A 56 -15.10 -16.53 1.65
CA ALA A 56 -16.24 -15.89 2.30
C ALA A 56 -16.69 -14.58 1.65
N TYR A 57 -16.05 -14.15 0.56
CA TYR A 57 -16.42 -12.91 -0.13
C TYR A 57 -16.78 -13.19 -1.59
N GLN A 58 -17.75 -12.43 -2.08
CA GLN A 58 -18.09 -12.36 -3.50
C GLN A 58 -17.72 -10.96 -4.00
N ALA A 59 -17.11 -10.89 -5.19
CA ALA A 59 -16.77 -9.64 -5.84
C ALA A 59 -17.45 -9.57 -7.21
N ALA A 60 -18.09 -8.44 -7.49
CA ALA A 60 -18.67 -8.09 -8.79
C ALA A 60 -18.11 -6.75 -9.25
N GLY A 61 -18.18 -6.45 -10.54
CA GLY A 61 -17.55 -5.30 -11.18
C GLY A 61 -16.28 -5.69 -11.92
N GLN A 62 -15.37 -4.74 -12.12
CA GLN A 62 -14.11 -4.97 -12.84
C GLN A 62 -12.92 -4.34 -12.11
N ILE A 63 -11.78 -5.02 -12.18
CA ILE A 63 -10.47 -4.49 -11.73
C ILE A 63 -9.51 -4.68 -12.89
N ILE A 64 -9.22 -3.61 -13.62
CA ILE A 64 -8.42 -3.65 -14.84
C ILE A 64 -7.03 -3.10 -14.55
N PHE A 65 -6.01 -3.93 -14.70
CA PHE A 65 -4.59 -3.55 -14.62
C PHE A 65 -3.95 -3.70 -16.00
N GLN A 66 -3.54 -2.58 -16.60
CA GLN A 66 -2.96 -2.55 -17.96
C GLN A 66 -3.79 -3.32 -19.00
N GLY A 67 -5.10 -3.15 -18.96
CA GLY A 67 -6.03 -3.82 -19.88
C GLY A 67 -6.39 -5.26 -19.50
N THR A 68 -5.82 -5.83 -18.43
CA THR A 68 -6.12 -7.17 -17.94
C THR A 68 -7.08 -7.11 -16.75
N ASP A 69 -8.21 -7.79 -16.83
CA ASP A 69 -9.14 -7.90 -15.70
C ASP A 69 -8.61 -8.89 -14.66
N LEU A 70 -8.25 -8.36 -13.49
CA LEU A 70 -7.67 -9.12 -12.39
C LEU A 70 -8.68 -10.08 -11.72
N LEU A 71 -9.99 -9.77 -11.76
CA LEU A 71 -11.02 -10.64 -11.20
C LEU A 71 -11.18 -11.90 -12.04
N ALA A 72 -11.05 -11.79 -13.36
CA ALA A 72 -11.15 -12.90 -14.31
C ALA A 72 -9.84 -13.70 -14.45
N LEU A 73 -8.74 -13.27 -13.82
CA LEU A 73 -7.41 -13.81 -14.03
C LEU A 73 -7.26 -15.23 -13.49
N HIS A 74 -6.80 -16.15 -14.33
CA HIS A 74 -6.52 -17.53 -13.92
C HIS A 74 -5.34 -17.60 -12.92
N LYS A 75 -5.38 -18.59 -12.00
CA LYS A 75 -4.33 -18.78 -10.97
C LYS A 75 -2.90 -18.87 -11.54
N LYS A 76 -2.73 -19.41 -12.74
CA LYS A 76 -1.43 -19.57 -13.40
C LYS A 76 -0.81 -18.22 -13.78
N ASP A 77 -1.65 -17.28 -14.21
CA ASP A 77 -1.21 -15.98 -14.73
C ASP A 77 -0.94 -14.97 -13.58
N ARG A 78 -1.50 -15.24 -12.41
CA ARG A 78 -1.32 -14.40 -11.21
C ARG A 78 0.13 -14.20 -10.81
N LYS A 79 0.98 -15.23 -10.98
CA LYS A 79 2.42 -15.15 -10.61
C LYS A 79 3.21 -14.16 -11.47
N GLN A 80 2.73 -13.84 -12.67
CA GLN A 80 3.39 -12.87 -13.54
C GLN A 80 3.10 -11.43 -13.13
N ILE A 81 2.00 -11.20 -12.44
CA ILE A 81 1.54 -9.87 -12.03
C ILE A 81 1.83 -9.62 -10.55
N TYR A 82 1.36 -10.53 -9.66
CA TYR A 82 1.48 -10.31 -8.22
C TYR A 82 2.88 -10.62 -7.69
N GLY A 83 3.41 -9.69 -6.90
CA GLY A 83 4.76 -9.73 -6.35
C GLY A 83 5.82 -9.18 -7.29
N LYS A 84 5.49 -8.96 -8.57
CA LYS A 84 6.36 -8.35 -9.57
C LYS A 84 5.81 -7.00 -10.01
N GLU A 85 4.71 -6.99 -10.77
CA GLU A 85 4.10 -5.76 -11.31
C GLU A 85 3.27 -5.02 -10.25
N ILE A 86 2.54 -5.78 -9.43
CA ILE A 86 1.73 -5.28 -8.30
C ILE A 86 2.30 -5.87 -7.03
N CYS A 87 2.83 -5.02 -6.14
CA CYS A 87 3.29 -5.41 -4.82
C CYS A 87 2.33 -4.91 -3.73
N PHE A 88 2.20 -5.69 -2.67
CA PHE A 88 1.30 -5.40 -1.56
C PHE A 88 2.05 -5.37 -0.22
N ILE A 89 1.85 -4.30 0.54
CA ILE A 89 2.35 -4.14 1.90
C ILE A 89 1.18 -4.23 2.86
N MET A 90 1.25 -5.20 3.77
CA MET A 90 0.24 -5.44 4.80
C MET A 90 0.44 -4.53 6.01
N GLN A 91 -0.62 -4.34 6.78
CA GLN A 91 -0.65 -3.50 7.97
C GLN A 91 0.38 -3.91 9.05
N ASN A 92 0.56 -5.21 9.30
CA ASN A 92 1.39 -5.70 10.41
C ASN A 92 2.76 -6.21 9.94
N PRO A 93 3.85 -5.45 10.16
CA PRO A 93 5.19 -5.86 9.75
C PRO A 93 5.74 -7.05 10.56
N MET A 94 5.24 -7.28 11.79
CA MET A 94 5.70 -8.39 12.63
C MET A 94 5.30 -9.76 12.08
N THR A 95 4.20 -9.83 11.34
CA THR A 95 3.71 -11.07 10.72
C THR A 95 4.25 -11.31 9.32
N ALA A 96 4.90 -10.29 8.72
CA ALA A 96 5.42 -10.37 7.36
C ALA A 96 6.72 -11.19 7.26
N PHE A 97 7.48 -11.29 8.36
CA PHE A 97 8.77 -11.97 8.39
C PHE A 97 8.74 -13.23 9.27
N ASN A 98 9.41 -14.29 8.79
CA ASN A 98 9.65 -15.48 9.61
C ASN A 98 10.71 -15.17 10.69
N PRO A 99 10.38 -15.25 11.98
CA PRO A 99 11.29 -14.87 13.06
C PRO A 99 12.57 -15.72 13.12
N SER A 100 12.55 -16.95 12.61
CA SER A 100 13.69 -17.89 12.64
C SER A 100 14.67 -17.74 11.47
N ILE A 101 14.40 -16.82 10.53
CA ILE A 101 15.22 -16.63 9.32
C ILE A 101 15.75 -15.19 9.30
N ARG A 102 17.03 -15.01 9.03
CA ARG A 102 17.63 -13.67 8.88
C ARG A 102 16.96 -12.89 7.76
N VAL A 103 16.80 -11.60 7.98
CA VAL A 103 16.09 -10.70 7.04
C VAL A 103 16.67 -10.74 5.64
N GLY A 104 17.99 -10.66 5.49
CA GLY A 104 18.65 -10.70 4.18
C GLY A 104 18.35 -11.96 3.37
N LYS A 105 18.24 -13.13 4.05
CA LYS A 105 17.85 -14.38 3.36
C LYS A 105 16.39 -14.36 2.90
N GLN A 106 15.51 -13.67 3.64
CA GLN A 106 14.10 -13.54 3.26
C GLN A 106 13.96 -12.61 2.07
N LEU A 107 14.67 -11.46 2.06
CA LEU A 107 14.73 -10.57 0.90
C LEU A 107 15.31 -11.28 -0.33
N GLU A 108 16.41 -12.03 -0.17
CA GLU A 108 16.99 -12.83 -1.27
C GLU A 108 15.97 -13.81 -1.85
N LYS A 109 15.26 -14.56 -0.98
CA LYS A 109 14.22 -15.50 -1.42
C LYS A 109 13.10 -14.81 -2.17
N THR A 110 12.60 -13.68 -1.64
CA THR A 110 11.54 -12.88 -2.29
C THR A 110 11.98 -12.40 -3.67
N TYR A 111 13.19 -11.85 -3.78
CA TYR A 111 13.73 -11.35 -5.04
C TYR A 111 13.89 -12.46 -6.09
N ARG A 112 14.44 -13.63 -5.69
CA ARG A 112 14.65 -14.78 -6.58
C ARG A 112 13.37 -15.42 -7.11
N LEU A 113 12.20 -15.13 -6.53
CA LEU A 113 10.92 -15.60 -7.09
C LEU A 113 10.60 -15.01 -8.46
N HIS A 114 11.21 -13.86 -8.77
CA HIS A 114 10.95 -13.11 -10.01
C HIS A 114 12.23 -12.80 -10.81
N HIS A 115 13.42 -13.11 -10.27
CA HIS A 115 14.72 -12.78 -10.84
C HIS A 115 15.72 -13.95 -10.70
N ASP A 116 15.55 -14.99 -11.55
CA ASP A 116 16.28 -16.27 -11.43
C ASP A 116 17.79 -16.19 -11.62
N HIS A 117 18.30 -15.20 -12.39
CA HIS A 117 19.69 -15.15 -12.84
C HIS A 117 20.55 -14.05 -12.20
N SER A 118 20.05 -13.34 -11.19
CA SER A 118 20.80 -12.25 -10.56
C SER A 118 21.93 -12.76 -9.69
N SER A 119 23.11 -12.15 -9.82
CA SER A 119 24.26 -12.46 -8.99
C SER A 119 24.04 -11.99 -7.54
N ARG A 120 24.74 -12.62 -6.57
CA ARG A 120 24.69 -12.19 -5.17
C ARG A 120 25.17 -10.74 -4.99
N THR A 121 26.15 -10.32 -5.79
CA THR A 121 26.68 -8.95 -5.73
C THR A 121 25.65 -7.93 -6.18
N GLU A 122 24.96 -8.17 -7.30
CA GLU A 122 23.89 -7.29 -7.78
C GLU A 122 22.74 -7.16 -6.77
N MET A 123 22.30 -8.30 -6.21
CA MET A 123 21.28 -8.29 -5.16
C MET A 123 21.71 -7.47 -3.94
N HIS A 124 22.97 -7.64 -3.49
CA HIS A 124 23.49 -6.91 -2.33
C HIS A 124 23.54 -5.40 -2.58
N ILE A 125 23.95 -4.98 -3.77
CA ILE A 125 23.97 -3.58 -4.19
C ILE A 125 22.54 -3.02 -4.20
N LEU A 126 21.60 -3.73 -4.80
CA LEU A 126 20.19 -3.33 -4.87
C LEU A 126 19.56 -3.21 -3.48
N PHE A 127 19.76 -4.21 -2.61
CA PHE A 127 19.22 -4.22 -1.26
C PHE A 127 19.77 -3.05 -0.44
N ASN A 128 21.09 -2.83 -0.49
CA ASN A 128 21.73 -1.73 0.22
C ASN A 128 21.23 -0.37 -0.28
N LYS A 129 21.10 -0.19 -1.59
CA LYS A 129 20.55 1.04 -2.19
C LYS A 129 19.13 1.30 -1.70
N THR A 130 18.26 0.28 -1.75
CA THR A 130 16.84 0.41 -1.36
C THR A 130 16.67 0.63 0.14
N LEU A 131 17.46 -0.06 0.97
CA LEU A 131 17.45 0.11 2.42
C LEU A 131 17.84 1.54 2.83
N ARG A 132 18.96 2.05 2.29
CA ARG A 132 19.41 3.43 2.56
C ARG A 132 18.40 4.46 2.10
N ARG A 133 17.79 4.26 0.93
CA ARG A 133 16.71 5.11 0.42
C ARG A 133 15.55 5.24 1.41
N LEU A 134 15.27 4.17 2.15
CA LEU A 134 14.25 4.14 3.19
C LEU A 134 14.77 4.52 4.59
N GLY A 135 15.99 5.10 4.70
CA GLY A 135 16.58 5.55 5.96
C GLY A 135 17.09 4.43 6.87
N LEU A 136 17.46 3.29 6.29
CA LEU A 136 18.10 2.17 6.99
C LEU A 136 19.59 2.13 6.61
N GLU A 137 20.43 2.84 7.39
CA GLU A 137 21.83 3.09 7.05
C GLU A 137 22.76 1.88 7.28
N ASP A 138 22.62 1.20 8.43
CA ASP A 138 23.47 0.03 8.79
C ASP A 138 22.95 -1.25 8.13
N THR A 139 23.03 -1.24 6.79
CA THR A 139 22.42 -2.27 5.93
C THR A 139 22.99 -3.66 6.20
N ASP A 140 24.31 -3.78 6.42
CA ASP A 140 24.96 -5.08 6.65
C ASP A 140 24.52 -5.72 7.96
N ARG A 141 24.41 -4.95 9.02
CA ARG A 141 23.88 -5.41 10.31
C ARG A 141 22.42 -5.82 10.16
N ILE A 142 21.61 -5.00 9.51
CA ILE A 142 20.17 -5.24 9.30
C ILE A 142 19.96 -6.54 8.52
N LEU A 143 20.65 -6.73 7.40
CA LEU A 143 20.51 -7.94 6.57
C LEU A 143 20.95 -9.23 7.30
N LYS A 144 21.89 -9.12 8.25
CA LYS A 144 22.33 -10.24 9.09
C LYS A 144 21.45 -10.47 10.33
N SER A 145 20.58 -9.52 10.67
CA SER A 145 19.71 -9.61 11.85
C SER A 145 18.52 -10.53 11.62
N TYR A 146 17.97 -11.03 12.72
CA TYR A 146 16.67 -11.69 12.77
C TYR A 146 15.57 -10.64 13.00
N PRO A 147 14.33 -10.88 12.57
CA PRO A 147 13.23 -9.92 12.73
C PRO A 147 13.04 -9.42 14.16
N PHE A 148 13.13 -10.31 15.16
CA PHE A 148 12.95 -9.95 16.58
C PHE A 148 14.04 -9.01 17.14
N ALA A 149 15.18 -8.87 16.46
CA ALA A 149 16.26 -7.96 16.85
C ALA A 149 16.10 -6.54 16.26
N LEU A 150 15.00 -6.29 15.54
CA LEU A 150 14.73 -5.03 14.84
C LEU A 150 13.46 -4.37 15.39
N SER A 151 13.41 -3.03 15.36
CA SER A 151 12.21 -2.31 15.77
C SER A 151 11.06 -2.48 14.75
N GLY A 152 9.82 -2.24 15.19
CA GLY A 152 8.65 -2.28 14.32
C GLY A 152 8.78 -1.37 13.10
N GLY A 153 9.30 -0.15 13.29
CA GLY A 153 9.55 0.79 12.19
C GLY A 153 10.64 0.32 11.21
N MET A 154 11.67 -0.40 11.69
CA MET A 154 12.67 -1.04 10.82
C MET A 154 12.04 -2.18 10.02
N LEU A 155 11.24 -3.03 10.65
CA LEU A 155 10.54 -4.12 9.97
C LEU A 155 9.56 -3.59 8.91
N GLN A 156 8.90 -2.48 9.19
CA GLN A 156 8.01 -1.84 8.23
C GLN A 156 8.76 -1.35 6.99
N ARG A 157 9.89 -0.64 7.17
CA ARG A 157 10.76 -0.22 6.05
C ARG A 157 11.35 -1.41 5.30
N LEU A 158 11.65 -2.51 5.99
CA LEU A 158 12.10 -3.75 5.36
C LEU A 158 11.01 -4.42 4.53
N MET A 159 9.75 -4.37 4.97
CA MET A 159 8.61 -4.86 4.20
C MET A 159 8.42 -4.03 2.93
N ILE A 160 8.58 -2.70 3.02
CA ILE A 160 8.58 -1.82 1.85
C ILE A 160 9.77 -2.14 0.94
N THR A 161 10.97 -2.37 1.51
CA THR A 161 12.15 -2.80 0.75
C THR A 161 11.86 -4.09 -0.03
N ALA A 162 11.23 -5.09 0.62
CA ALA A 162 10.88 -6.36 -0.03
C ALA A 162 9.94 -6.20 -1.24
N ALA A 163 9.09 -5.17 -1.23
CA ALA A 163 8.26 -4.82 -2.38
C ALA A 163 9.07 -4.08 -3.45
N LEU A 164 9.85 -3.06 -3.06
CA LEU A 164 10.55 -2.17 -3.99
C LEU A 164 11.72 -2.83 -4.75
N ILE A 165 12.36 -3.86 -4.19
CA ILE A 165 13.43 -4.60 -4.89
C ILE A 165 12.95 -5.31 -6.15
N ASN A 166 11.65 -5.52 -6.32
CA ASN A 166 11.04 -6.08 -7.53
C ASN A 166 10.67 -5.00 -8.56
N GLU A 167 10.94 -3.72 -8.28
CA GLU A 167 10.63 -2.56 -9.14
C GLU A 167 9.19 -2.57 -9.66
N PRO A 168 8.17 -2.64 -8.76
CA PRO A 168 6.79 -2.79 -9.17
C PRO A 168 6.29 -1.55 -9.90
N GLN A 169 5.31 -1.73 -10.78
CA GLN A 169 4.62 -0.60 -11.42
C GLN A 169 3.64 0.08 -10.47
N ILE A 170 3.04 -0.71 -9.57
CA ILE A 170 2.16 -0.18 -8.52
C ILE A 170 2.44 -0.86 -7.18
N LEU A 171 2.55 -0.05 -6.14
CA LEU A 171 2.64 -0.46 -4.75
C LEU A 171 1.30 -0.20 -4.06
N ILE A 172 0.67 -1.25 -3.54
CA ILE A 172 -0.51 -1.15 -2.69
C ILE A 172 -0.05 -1.23 -1.25
N ALA A 173 -0.30 -0.18 -0.47
CA ALA A 173 0.16 -0.05 0.90
C ALA A 173 -1.03 0.12 1.85
N ASP A 174 -1.38 -0.96 2.57
CA ASP A 174 -2.49 -0.97 3.52
C ASP A 174 -1.97 -0.66 4.93
N GLU A 175 -2.29 0.56 5.40
CA GLU A 175 -1.85 1.10 6.69
C GLU A 175 -0.33 0.95 6.95
N ALA A 176 0.48 1.10 5.90
CA ALA A 176 1.92 0.84 5.92
C ALA A 176 2.74 1.82 6.77
N THR A 177 2.12 2.68 7.55
CA THR A 177 2.80 3.69 8.39
C THR A 177 2.44 3.62 9.87
N THR A 178 1.61 2.67 10.30
CA THR A 178 1.10 2.58 11.67
C THR A 178 2.17 2.28 12.73
N ALA A 179 3.22 1.55 12.37
CA ALA A 179 4.33 1.20 13.27
C ALA A 179 5.47 2.22 13.25
N ILE A 180 5.30 3.37 12.60
CA ILE A 180 6.33 4.41 12.41
C ILE A 180 5.91 5.67 13.16
N ASP A 181 6.85 6.28 13.90
CA ASP A 181 6.62 7.58 14.53
C ASP A 181 6.34 8.68 13.51
N ALA A 182 5.78 9.81 13.96
CA ALA A 182 5.29 10.87 13.09
C ALA A 182 6.37 11.46 12.16
N CYS A 183 7.59 11.72 12.66
CA CYS A 183 8.67 12.26 11.84
C CYS A 183 9.11 11.29 10.74
N ASN A 184 9.33 10.03 11.11
CA ASN A 184 9.72 8.98 10.19
C ASN A 184 8.61 8.64 9.19
N ARG A 185 7.33 8.75 9.60
CA ARG A 185 6.16 8.60 8.70
C ARG A 185 6.18 9.63 7.59
N MET A 186 6.38 10.90 7.93
CA MET A 186 6.44 11.99 6.95
C MET A 186 7.61 11.81 5.96
N ALA A 187 8.78 11.37 6.45
CA ALA A 187 9.93 11.07 5.60
C ALA A 187 9.62 9.93 4.62
N LEU A 188 8.97 8.87 5.11
CA LEU A 188 8.54 7.75 4.26
C LEU A 188 7.53 8.18 3.19
N MET A 189 6.53 9.00 3.56
CA MET A 189 5.54 9.49 2.60
C MET A 189 6.17 10.34 1.50
N LYS A 190 7.14 11.20 1.85
CA LYS A 190 7.94 11.97 0.87
C LYS A 190 8.69 11.03 -0.08
N GLU A 191 9.27 9.95 0.44
CA GLU A 191 10.01 9.00 -0.39
C GLU A 191 9.07 8.21 -1.31
N LEU A 192 7.91 7.75 -0.83
CA LEU A 192 6.89 7.12 -1.67
C LEU A 192 6.42 8.08 -2.77
N LYS A 193 6.19 9.36 -2.44
CA LYS A 193 5.82 10.36 -3.43
C LYS A 193 6.92 10.61 -4.47
N LYS A 194 8.20 10.58 -4.06
CA LYS A 194 9.34 10.67 -4.98
C LYS A 194 9.40 9.47 -5.93
N LEU A 195 9.13 8.25 -5.42
CA LEU A 195 9.02 7.06 -6.27
C LEU A 195 7.93 7.22 -7.34
N CYS A 196 6.83 7.92 -7.02
CA CYS A 196 5.80 8.21 -8.01
C CYS A 196 6.34 9.13 -9.13
N THR A 197 7.14 10.15 -8.79
CA THR A 197 7.77 11.01 -9.83
C THR A 197 8.80 10.26 -10.68
N GLU A 198 9.30 9.12 -10.20
CA GLU A 198 10.19 8.22 -10.94
C GLU A 198 9.43 7.17 -11.78
N GLY A 199 8.09 7.20 -11.75
CA GLY A 199 7.21 6.41 -12.61
C GLY A 199 6.52 5.22 -11.94
N MET A 200 6.76 4.92 -10.65
CA MET A 200 5.96 3.98 -9.88
C MET A 200 4.63 4.62 -9.48
N SER A 201 3.58 3.82 -9.32
CA SER A 201 2.30 4.32 -8.78
C SER A 201 2.07 3.77 -7.37
N VAL A 202 1.26 4.46 -6.57
CA VAL A 202 0.96 4.03 -5.20
C VAL A 202 -0.53 4.12 -4.94
N LEU A 203 -1.12 3.02 -4.49
CA LEU A 203 -2.42 3.00 -3.81
C LEU A 203 -2.15 2.92 -2.31
N PHE A 204 -2.40 4.01 -1.60
CA PHE A 204 -2.14 4.12 -0.18
C PHE A 204 -3.43 4.10 0.63
N VAL A 205 -3.59 3.14 1.52
CA VAL A 205 -4.76 3.04 2.40
C VAL A 205 -4.37 3.44 3.81
N THR A 206 -5.12 4.36 4.39
CA THR A 206 -4.83 4.88 5.73
C THR A 206 -6.09 5.47 6.39
N HIS A 207 -6.06 5.61 7.70
CA HIS A 207 -6.99 6.47 8.44
C HIS A 207 -6.38 7.85 8.76
N ASP A 208 -5.09 8.05 8.47
CA ASP A 208 -4.36 9.30 8.72
C ASP A 208 -4.39 10.22 7.49
N LEU A 209 -5.19 11.28 7.56
CA LEU A 209 -5.28 12.31 6.52
C LEU A 209 -3.98 13.08 6.31
N ARG A 210 -3.10 13.18 7.33
CA ARG A 210 -1.78 13.83 7.19
C ARG A 210 -0.90 13.01 6.23
N ALA A 211 -0.88 11.67 6.39
CA ALA A 211 -0.18 10.80 5.46
C ALA A 211 -0.83 10.84 4.06
N ALA A 212 -2.16 10.82 4.00
CA ALA A 212 -2.89 10.90 2.73
C ALA A 212 -2.71 12.22 1.98
N SER A 213 -2.35 13.32 2.66
CA SER A 213 -2.13 14.63 2.03
C SER A 213 -0.97 14.67 1.02
N PHE A 214 -0.11 13.66 0.98
CA PHE A 214 0.95 13.50 -0.02
C PHE A 214 0.45 12.97 -1.36
N SER A 215 -0.77 12.44 -1.42
CA SER A 215 -1.34 11.86 -2.63
C SER A 215 -1.81 12.93 -3.61
N ASP A 216 -1.90 12.55 -4.88
CA ASP A 216 -2.49 13.39 -5.92
C ASP A 216 -4.01 13.40 -5.81
N TYR A 217 -4.60 12.24 -5.49
CA TYR A 217 -6.04 12.03 -5.37
C TYR A 217 -6.40 11.38 -4.03
N LEU A 218 -7.56 11.75 -3.53
CA LEU A 218 -8.19 11.16 -2.34
C LEU A 218 -9.52 10.52 -2.71
N LEU A 219 -9.75 9.33 -2.13
CA LEU A 219 -11.07 8.73 -1.96
C LEU A 219 -11.38 8.70 -0.47
N ILE A 220 -12.47 9.34 -0.07
CA ILE A 220 -12.98 9.26 1.31
C ILE A 220 -14.07 8.20 1.34
N MET A 221 -13.88 7.19 2.17
CA MET A 221 -14.82 6.08 2.35
C MET A 221 -15.49 6.10 3.70
N ASN A 222 -16.77 5.80 3.72
CA ASN A 222 -17.55 5.56 4.94
C ASN A 222 -18.57 4.45 4.70
N HIS A 223 -18.68 3.51 5.64
CA HIS A 223 -19.66 2.41 5.59
C HIS A 223 -19.71 1.69 4.21
N GLY A 224 -18.56 1.32 3.67
CA GLY A 224 -18.46 0.60 2.42
C GLY A 224 -18.65 1.41 1.13
N LYS A 225 -18.86 2.73 1.22
CA LYS A 225 -19.12 3.61 0.07
C LYS A 225 -18.07 4.70 -0.05
N VAL A 226 -17.79 5.12 -1.28
CA VAL A 226 -17.06 6.36 -1.55
C VAL A 226 -18.02 7.52 -1.39
N ILE A 227 -17.75 8.43 -0.44
CA ILE A 227 -18.57 9.60 -0.18
C ILE A 227 -18.02 10.86 -0.82
N GLU A 228 -16.70 10.95 -0.96
CA GLU A 228 -16.05 12.06 -1.65
C GLU A 228 -14.79 11.55 -2.37
N ALA A 229 -14.57 12.03 -3.61
CA ALA A 229 -13.40 11.71 -4.40
C ALA A 229 -12.95 12.92 -5.20
N GLY A 230 -11.64 13.11 -5.36
CA GLY A 230 -11.08 14.21 -6.13
C GLY A 230 -9.62 14.46 -5.85
N LYS A 231 -9.11 15.59 -6.38
CA LYS A 231 -7.74 16.02 -6.11
C LYS A 231 -7.56 16.33 -4.63
N THR A 232 -6.49 15.79 -4.05
CA THR A 232 -6.19 15.93 -2.62
C THR A 232 -6.27 17.38 -2.13
N GLN A 233 -5.66 18.31 -2.86
CA GLN A 233 -5.63 19.72 -2.46
C GLN A 233 -7.03 20.38 -2.48
N GLU A 234 -7.89 19.96 -3.39
CA GLU A 234 -9.26 20.50 -3.50
C GLU A 234 -10.11 20.01 -2.31
N ILE A 235 -10.05 18.70 -2.01
CA ILE A 235 -10.78 18.10 -0.89
C ILE A 235 -10.30 18.68 0.46
N ILE A 236 -8.98 18.80 0.66
CA ILE A 236 -8.45 19.35 1.92
C ILE A 236 -8.82 20.82 2.11
N LYS A 237 -8.86 21.61 1.03
CA LYS A 237 -9.17 23.03 1.08
C LYS A 237 -10.66 23.31 1.25
N ALA A 238 -11.49 22.56 0.55
CA ALA A 238 -12.94 22.76 0.50
C ALA A 238 -13.67 21.42 0.42
N PRO A 239 -13.77 20.68 1.54
CA PRO A 239 -14.52 19.42 1.61
C PRO A 239 -16.00 19.70 1.35
N LYS A 240 -16.63 18.87 0.54
CA LYS A 240 -18.06 18.99 0.21
C LYS A 240 -18.94 18.18 1.17
N GLU A 241 -18.40 17.08 1.67
CA GLU A 241 -19.11 16.15 2.54
C GLU A 241 -18.83 16.44 4.03
N GLU A 242 -19.87 16.39 4.85
CA GLU A 242 -19.79 16.66 6.29
C GLU A 242 -18.79 15.72 6.99
N TYR A 243 -18.78 14.44 6.61
CA TYR A 243 -17.85 13.47 7.16
C TYR A 243 -16.39 13.79 6.81
N THR A 244 -16.12 14.26 5.59
CA THR A 244 -14.77 14.71 5.18
C THR A 244 -14.36 15.92 6.01
N ALA A 245 -15.25 16.90 6.21
CA ALA A 245 -14.99 18.05 7.05
C ALA A 245 -14.72 17.66 8.51
N TYR A 246 -15.46 16.69 9.04
CA TYR A 246 -15.23 16.13 10.38
C TYR A 246 -13.84 15.47 10.50
N LEU A 247 -13.44 14.63 9.56
CA LEU A 247 -12.12 13.98 9.56
C LEU A 247 -10.98 15.01 9.50
N LEU A 248 -11.12 16.05 8.68
CA LEU A 248 -10.15 17.15 8.59
C LEU A 248 -10.09 17.97 9.88
N GLY A 249 -11.23 18.20 10.52
CA GLY A 249 -11.34 18.87 11.82
C GLY A 249 -10.63 18.11 12.93
N ALA A 250 -10.83 16.80 13.02
CA ALA A 250 -10.16 15.93 13.99
C ALA A 250 -8.62 15.98 13.82
N CYS A 251 -8.10 15.94 12.60
CA CYS A 251 -6.67 16.07 12.33
C CYS A 251 -6.07 17.44 12.73
N ARG A 252 -6.87 18.51 12.75
CA ARG A 252 -6.41 19.85 13.19
C ARG A 252 -6.38 19.97 14.70
N LEU A 253 -7.29 19.31 15.40
CA LEU A 253 -7.35 19.31 16.87
C LEU A 253 -6.17 18.57 17.50
N GLU A 254 -5.71 17.48 16.88
CA GLU A 254 -4.49 16.78 17.32
C GLU A 254 -3.22 17.64 17.23
N ARG A 255 -3.17 18.64 16.32
CA ARG A 255 -2.05 19.60 16.25
C ARG A 255 -1.97 20.56 17.43
N ARG A 256 -3.08 20.81 18.16
CA ARG A 256 -3.12 21.74 19.30
C ARG A 256 -2.83 21.06 20.63
N GLY A 257 -2.71 19.75 20.65
CA GLY A 257 -2.36 18.96 21.84
C GLY A 257 -0.89 18.56 21.95
N ASP A 258 -0.09 18.81 20.92
CA ASP A 258 1.34 18.45 20.85
C ASP A 258 2.29 19.67 21.00
N ASP A 259 1.79 20.87 21.39
CA ASP A 259 2.58 22.07 21.69
C ASP A 259 2.78 22.26 23.22
#